data_52094fc005052eb271a8586c2d86acad
#
_entry.id   52094fc005052eb271a8586c2d86acad
#
_cell.length_a   1.000
_cell.length_b   1.000
_cell.length_c   1.000
_cell.angle_alpha   90.00
_cell.angle_beta   90.00
_cell.angle_gamma   90.00
#
_symmetry.space_group_name_H-M   'P 1'
#
loop_
_entity.id
_entity.type
_entity.pdbx_description
1 polymer ?
#
loop_
_entity_poly.entity_id
_entity_poly.type
_entity_poly.pdbx_seq_one_letter_code
_entity_poly.pdbx_strand_id
1 'polypeptide(L)'
;YDALLDIYEPGMTVSQLDPLFTGLREAIVPLVKAVGESPNQPDTSFLDIGKFSEEKQREFSLKVAESIGFDFDAGRMDTSTHPFCSGAGPNDVRFTTRYDEEFPFGCLYGVMHETGHGTYEQGLLQEHEGTPMGQAVSLGVHESQSRMWENMVGRSHEFWQYYIDEFKSCFDHLPSDLDVNTLHRAVNTVQPSLIRVESDEATYNLHIMVRYEIEKQLVNGNIKVGDLPEFWNSKMEEYLGVTPPNDTKGVL
;
A
#
# COMPACT_ATOMS: atom_id res chain seq x y z
N TYR A 1 -3.03 -17.71 -19.06
CA TYR A 1 -2.84 -16.79 -17.92
C TYR A 1 -2.86 -17.53 -16.58
N ASP A 2 -3.68 -18.59 -16.41
CA ASP A 2 -3.76 -19.39 -15.17
C ASP A 2 -2.39 -19.92 -14.69
N ALA A 3 -1.54 -20.38 -15.62
CA ALA A 3 -0.18 -20.83 -15.27
C ALA A 3 0.72 -19.73 -14.70
N LEU A 4 0.45 -18.47 -15.00
CA LEU A 4 1.17 -17.32 -14.43
C LEU A 4 0.60 -16.97 -13.05
N LEU A 5 -0.70 -17.11 -12.84
CA LEU A 5 -1.33 -16.91 -11.54
C LEU A 5 -0.85 -17.95 -10.52
N ASP A 6 -0.72 -19.20 -10.93
CA ASP A 6 -0.29 -20.31 -10.06
C ASP A 6 1.10 -20.11 -9.46
N ILE A 7 1.98 -19.34 -10.10
CA ILE A 7 3.31 -18.99 -9.58
C ILE A 7 3.20 -18.11 -8.32
N TYR A 8 2.22 -17.21 -8.28
CA TYR A 8 2.05 -16.25 -7.22
C TYR A 8 1.08 -16.72 -6.12
N GLU A 9 0.03 -17.43 -6.53
CA GLU A 9 -0.99 -17.99 -5.63
C GLU A 9 -1.36 -19.40 -6.11
N PRO A 10 -0.73 -20.44 -5.54
CA PRO A 10 -0.92 -21.82 -5.98
C PRO A 10 -2.38 -22.26 -6.03
N GLY A 11 -2.82 -22.78 -7.17
CA GLY A 11 -4.20 -23.21 -7.40
C GLY A 11 -5.18 -22.11 -7.81
N MET A 12 -4.76 -20.85 -7.87
CA MET A 12 -5.62 -19.74 -8.31
C MET A 12 -5.80 -19.75 -9.83
N THR A 13 -7.03 -19.49 -10.27
CA THR A 13 -7.39 -19.43 -11.70
C THR A 13 -8.17 -18.15 -12.03
N VAL A 14 -8.16 -17.79 -13.32
CA VAL A 14 -8.98 -16.67 -13.83
C VAL A 14 -10.46 -16.88 -13.52
N SER A 15 -10.96 -18.10 -13.60
CA SER A 15 -12.36 -18.42 -13.30
C SER A 15 -12.76 -18.15 -11.83
N GLN A 16 -11.79 -18.15 -10.92
CA GLN A 16 -11.98 -17.79 -9.51
C GLN A 16 -11.82 -16.28 -9.29
N LEU A 17 -10.84 -15.64 -9.97
CA LEU A 17 -10.57 -14.20 -9.79
C LEU A 17 -11.60 -13.30 -10.48
N ASP A 18 -12.05 -13.65 -11.68
CA ASP A 18 -12.97 -12.81 -12.45
C ASP A 18 -14.25 -12.44 -11.67
N PRO A 19 -14.97 -13.37 -11.01
CA PRO A 19 -16.14 -13.01 -10.22
C PRO A 19 -15.81 -12.17 -8.97
N LEU A 20 -14.64 -12.38 -8.34
CA LEU A 20 -14.19 -11.59 -7.19
C LEU A 20 -13.90 -10.13 -7.61
N PHE A 21 -13.12 -9.94 -8.65
CA PHE A 21 -12.79 -8.59 -9.14
C PHE A 21 -14.00 -7.88 -9.74
N THR A 22 -14.89 -8.61 -10.40
CA THR A 22 -16.15 -8.03 -10.90
C THR A 22 -16.99 -7.48 -9.76
N GLY A 23 -17.25 -8.29 -8.73
CA GLY A 23 -18.04 -7.85 -7.57
C GLY A 23 -17.38 -6.69 -6.82
N LEU A 24 -16.05 -6.73 -6.66
CA LEU A 24 -15.30 -5.67 -6.01
C LEU A 24 -15.35 -4.36 -6.81
N ARG A 25 -15.18 -4.41 -8.14
CA ARG A 25 -15.30 -3.26 -9.03
C ARG A 25 -16.68 -2.63 -8.98
N GLU A 26 -17.73 -3.44 -9.06
CA GLU A 26 -19.12 -2.97 -9.00
C GLU A 26 -19.44 -2.25 -7.70
N ALA A 27 -18.76 -2.61 -6.60
CA ALA A 27 -18.91 -1.95 -5.30
C ALA A 27 -18.04 -0.69 -5.18
N ILE A 28 -16.75 -0.77 -5.55
CA ILE A 28 -15.77 0.29 -5.26
C ILE A 28 -15.89 1.47 -6.24
N VAL A 29 -16.07 1.24 -7.55
CA VAL A 29 -16.12 2.34 -8.53
C VAL A 29 -17.20 3.37 -8.19
N PRO A 30 -18.47 2.99 -7.93
CA PRO A 30 -19.48 3.96 -7.52
C PRO A 30 -19.20 4.57 -6.13
N LEU A 31 -18.58 3.84 -5.21
CA LEU A 31 -18.18 4.34 -3.90
C LEU A 31 -17.14 5.46 -4.02
N VAL A 32 -16.06 5.24 -4.76
CA VAL A 32 -14.99 6.24 -4.99
C VAL A 32 -15.57 7.50 -5.62
N LYS A 33 -16.44 7.35 -6.61
CA LYS A 33 -17.14 8.47 -7.22
C LYS A 33 -17.99 9.23 -6.19
N ALA A 34 -18.81 8.53 -5.40
CA ALA A 34 -19.67 9.16 -4.40
C ALA A 34 -18.87 9.89 -3.31
N VAL A 35 -17.72 9.34 -2.90
CA VAL A 35 -16.81 9.99 -1.95
C VAL A 35 -16.22 11.26 -2.57
N GLY A 36 -15.74 11.20 -3.81
CA GLY A 36 -15.19 12.37 -4.51
C GLY A 36 -16.20 13.51 -4.71
N GLU A 37 -17.48 13.19 -4.90
CA GLU A 37 -18.59 14.16 -5.04
C GLU A 37 -19.13 14.66 -3.68
N SER A 38 -18.68 14.09 -2.56
CA SER A 38 -19.15 14.46 -1.23
C SER A 38 -18.71 15.90 -0.87
N PRO A 39 -19.60 16.75 -0.34
CA PRO A 39 -19.19 18.05 0.18
C PRO A 39 -18.42 17.97 1.51
N ASN A 40 -18.38 16.80 2.14
CA ASN A 40 -17.76 16.58 3.43
C ASN A 40 -16.36 15.98 3.27
N GLN A 41 -15.45 16.72 2.62
CA GLN A 41 -14.07 16.29 2.42
C GLN A 41 -13.25 16.40 3.72
N PRO A 42 -12.22 15.55 3.91
CA PRO A 42 -11.26 15.67 5.02
C PRO A 42 -10.51 17.00 4.99
N ASP A 43 -10.23 17.55 6.18
CA ASP A 43 -9.31 18.68 6.31
C ASP A 43 -7.87 18.15 6.41
N THR A 44 -7.05 18.51 5.43
CA THR A 44 -5.63 18.14 5.33
C THR A 44 -4.71 19.35 5.47
N SER A 45 -5.24 20.53 5.78
CA SER A 45 -4.49 21.79 5.80
C SER A 45 -3.32 21.81 6.78
N PHE A 46 -3.33 20.96 7.81
CA PHE A 46 -2.20 20.82 8.73
C PHE A 46 -0.93 20.25 8.07
N LEU A 47 -1.05 19.61 6.90
CA LEU A 47 0.11 19.13 6.13
C LEU A 47 0.86 20.29 5.42
N ASP A 48 0.20 21.41 5.18
CA ASP A 48 0.76 22.55 4.45
C ASP A 48 1.51 23.56 5.37
N ILE A 49 1.46 23.35 6.70
CA ILE A 49 1.96 24.33 7.68
C ILE A 49 3.49 24.31 7.83
N GLY A 50 4.13 23.16 7.58
CA GLY A 50 5.57 22.99 7.76
C GLY A 50 6.12 21.76 7.06
N LYS A 51 7.39 21.48 7.31
CA LYS A 51 8.09 20.32 6.75
C LYS A 51 8.22 19.21 7.80
N PHE A 52 8.02 18.00 7.35
CA PHE A 52 8.19 16.78 8.14
C PHE A 52 9.58 16.21 7.88
N SER A 53 10.56 16.55 8.71
CA SER A 53 11.96 16.14 8.47
C SER A 53 12.09 14.61 8.38
N GLU A 54 12.98 14.15 7.50
CA GLU A 54 13.25 12.71 7.31
C GLU A 54 13.68 12.03 8.62
N GLU A 55 14.50 12.72 9.44
CA GLU A 55 14.94 12.23 10.74
C GLU A 55 13.76 11.89 11.65
N LYS A 56 12.78 12.80 11.74
CA LYS A 56 11.60 12.63 12.58
C LYS A 56 10.61 11.59 12.04
N GLN A 57 10.44 11.54 10.72
CA GLN A 57 9.69 10.46 10.08
C GLN A 57 10.33 9.10 10.40
N ARG A 58 11.66 9.02 10.31
CA ARG A 58 12.39 7.79 10.62
C ARG A 58 12.24 7.39 12.09
N GLU A 59 12.41 8.34 13.02
CA GLU A 59 12.28 8.10 14.46
C GLU A 59 10.89 7.54 14.81
N PHE A 60 9.83 8.20 14.35
CA PHE A 60 8.45 7.77 14.59
C PHE A 60 8.15 6.41 13.97
N SER A 61 8.53 6.21 12.70
CA SER A 61 8.23 4.97 11.98
C SER A 61 8.98 3.76 12.55
N LEU A 62 10.23 3.92 12.99
CA LEU A 62 10.97 2.83 13.66
C LEU A 62 10.30 2.41 14.95
N LYS A 63 9.83 3.37 15.74
CA LYS A 63 9.12 3.08 16.99
C LYS A 63 7.80 2.34 16.74
N VAL A 64 7.07 2.71 15.69
CA VAL A 64 5.87 1.98 15.28
C VAL A 64 6.22 0.57 14.84
N ALA A 65 7.26 0.38 14.01
CA ALA A 65 7.71 -0.95 13.58
C ALA A 65 8.12 -1.86 14.75
N GLU A 66 8.85 -1.31 15.74
CA GLU A 66 9.23 -2.03 16.96
C GLU A 66 7.98 -2.43 17.78
N SER A 67 7.00 -1.53 17.90
CA SER A 67 5.75 -1.80 18.62
C SER A 67 4.86 -2.85 17.95
N ILE A 68 4.96 -3.00 16.62
CA ILE A 68 4.33 -4.07 15.84
C ILE A 68 5.00 -5.42 16.14
N GLY A 69 6.25 -5.41 16.58
CA GLY A 69 7.02 -6.60 16.94
C GLY A 69 8.16 -6.95 16.00
N PHE A 70 8.56 -6.01 15.11
CA PHE A 70 9.73 -6.22 14.27
C PHE A 70 11.01 -6.23 15.14
N ASP A 71 11.77 -7.31 15.02
CA ASP A 71 13.05 -7.47 15.73
C ASP A 71 14.19 -6.84 14.93
N PHE A 72 14.69 -5.70 15.40
CA PHE A 72 15.82 -5.00 14.78
C PHE A 72 17.19 -5.66 15.06
N ASP A 73 17.30 -6.62 15.97
CA ASP A 73 18.50 -7.44 16.12
C ASP A 73 18.58 -8.52 15.01
N ALA A 74 17.42 -8.92 14.47
CA ALA A 74 17.28 -9.85 13.35
C ALA A 74 16.93 -9.14 12.02
N GLY A 75 17.03 -7.82 11.95
CA GLY A 75 16.68 -7.09 10.74
C GLY A 75 17.07 -5.61 10.77
N ARG A 76 16.77 -4.90 9.68
CA ARG A 76 17.07 -3.47 9.56
C ARG A 76 16.16 -2.74 8.57
N MET A 77 16.05 -1.43 8.74
CA MET A 77 15.40 -0.53 7.81
C MET A 77 16.41 0.36 7.09
N ASP A 78 16.32 0.41 5.77
CA ASP A 78 17.10 1.28 4.88
C ASP A 78 16.18 2.15 4.00
N THR A 79 16.73 2.84 3.02
CA THR A 79 15.96 3.67 2.07
C THR A 79 16.06 3.13 0.64
N SER A 80 14.96 3.23 -0.11
CA SER A 80 14.91 2.92 -1.54
C SER A 80 13.84 3.74 -2.23
N THR A 81 13.90 3.85 -3.55
CA THR A 81 12.90 4.56 -4.35
C THR A 81 11.52 3.91 -4.24
N HIS A 82 11.47 2.59 -4.24
CA HIS A 82 10.26 1.80 -3.99
C HIS A 82 10.48 0.95 -2.74
N PRO A 83 9.68 1.12 -1.68
CA PRO A 83 9.75 0.27 -0.49
C PRO A 83 9.63 -1.21 -0.84
N PHE A 84 10.37 -2.05 -0.16
CA PHE A 84 10.29 -3.51 -0.28
C PHE A 84 10.84 -4.19 0.98
N CYS A 85 10.40 -5.42 1.23
CA CYS A 85 10.96 -6.30 2.24
C CYS A 85 11.61 -7.52 1.58
N SER A 86 12.79 -7.89 2.06
CA SER A 86 13.48 -9.12 1.67
C SER A 86 14.42 -9.58 2.78
N GLY A 87 14.94 -10.80 2.68
CA GLY A 87 15.85 -11.34 3.68
C GLY A 87 16.56 -12.59 3.22
N ALA A 88 17.52 -13.06 4.03
CA ALA A 88 18.23 -14.31 3.85
C ALA A 88 17.71 -15.43 4.78
N GLY A 89 16.67 -15.16 5.54
CA GLY A 89 16.04 -16.06 6.51
C GLY A 89 15.45 -15.28 7.68
N PRO A 90 14.82 -15.96 8.65
CA PRO A 90 14.11 -15.31 9.77
C PRO A 90 15.00 -14.40 10.63
N ASN A 91 16.31 -14.64 10.63
CA ASN A 91 17.28 -13.87 11.41
C ASN A 91 18.00 -12.76 10.61
N ASP A 92 17.65 -12.55 9.35
CA ASP A 92 18.19 -11.46 8.51
C ASP A 92 17.09 -10.94 7.57
N VAL A 93 16.14 -10.19 8.11
CA VAL A 93 15.03 -9.59 7.39
C VAL A 93 15.26 -8.10 7.24
N ARG A 94 15.20 -7.60 6.03
CA ARG A 94 15.49 -6.20 5.69
C ARG A 94 14.34 -5.59 4.93
N PHE A 95 13.94 -4.39 5.34
CA PHE A 95 12.96 -3.63 4.60
C PHE A 95 13.42 -2.20 4.34
N THR A 96 12.81 -1.57 3.38
CA THR A 96 13.16 -0.21 2.97
C THR A 96 11.95 0.70 3.02
N THR A 97 12.20 2.00 3.14
CA THR A 97 11.19 3.05 3.05
C THR A 97 11.70 4.20 2.20
N ARG A 98 10.85 5.20 1.99
CA ARG A 98 11.22 6.49 1.42
C ARG A 98 10.59 7.60 2.23
N TYR A 99 11.19 8.78 2.22
CA TYR A 99 10.71 9.94 2.94
C TYR A 99 10.18 10.99 1.98
N ASP A 100 9.15 11.70 2.43
CA ASP A 100 8.64 12.90 1.79
C ASP A 100 8.40 13.95 2.86
N GLU A 101 9.10 15.07 2.78
CA GLU A 101 8.96 16.15 3.77
C GLU A 101 7.62 16.89 3.69
N GLU A 102 6.84 16.66 2.63
CA GLU A 102 5.51 17.24 2.47
C GLU A 102 4.39 16.28 2.90
N PHE A 103 4.68 14.95 2.93
CA PHE A 103 3.68 13.93 3.22
C PHE A 103 4.22 12.76 4.07
N PRO A 104 4.24 12.90 5.42
CA PRO A 104 4.88 11.92 6.30
C PRO A 104 4.18 10.56 6.33
N PHE A 105 2.91 10.50 5.95
CA PHE A 105 2.12 9.26 5.97
C PHE A 105 2.60 8.26 4.93
N GLY A 106 3.21 8.71 3.84
CA GLY A 106 3.81 7.81 2.84
C GLY A 106 4.94 6.95 3.44
N CYS A 107 5.80 7.56 4.26
CA CYS A 107 6.82 6.84 5.01
C CYS A 107 6.20 5.90 6.06
N LEU A 108 5.31 6.41 6.91
CA LEU A 108 4.71 5.63 8.00
C LEU A 108 4.00 4.38 7.48
N TYR A 109 3.10 4.53 6.50
CA TYR A 109 2.34 3.40 5.97
C TYR A 109 3.19 2.45 5.16
N GLY A 110 4.21 2.95 4.45
CA GLY A 110 5.23 2.12 3.82
C GLY A 110 5.99 1.28 4.85
N VAL A 111 6.42 1.87 5.96
CA VAL A 111 7.08 1.14 7.05
C VAL A 111 6.14 0.11 7.68
N MET A 112 4.88 0.46 7.95
CA MET A 112 3.92 -0.50 8.51
C MET A 112 3.65 -1.67 7.55
N HIS A 113 3.55 -1.40 6.25
CA HIS A 113 3.41 -2.40 5.21
C HIS A 113 4.60 -3.36 5.20
N GLU A 114 5.81 -2.82 5.05
CA GLU A 114 7.01 -3.64 5.00
C GLU A 114 7.31 -4.35 6.33
N THR A 115 6.92 -3.75 7.45
CA THR A 115 6.97 -4.41 8.77
C THR A 115 6.03 -5.60 8.84
N GLY A 116 4.86 -5.51 8.23
CA GLY A 116 3.93 -6.64 8.12
C GLY A 116 4.53 -7.82 7.37
N HIS A 117 5.22 -7.58 6.27
CA HIS A 117 6.02 -8.57 5.57
C HIS A 117 7.18 -9.08 6.45
N GLY A 118 7.86 -8.15 7.12
CA GLY A 118 9.05 -8.47 7.92
C GLY A 118 8.74 -9.33 9.14
N THR A 119 7.67 -9.04 9.87
CA THR A 119 7.26 -9.84 11.03
C THR A 119 6.76 -11.23 10.61
N TYR A 120 6.16 -11.36 9.42
CA TYR A 120 5.81 -12.67 8.86
C TYR A 120 7.06 -13.50 8.57
N GLU A 121 8.09 -12.91 7.93
CA GLU A 121 9.37 -13.59 7.66
C GLU A 121 10.12 -13.94 8.95
N GLN A 122 10.18 -13.04 9.92
CA GLN A 122 10.80 -13.29 11.23
C GLN A 122 10.04 -14.35 12.05
N GLY A 123 8.75 -14.53 11.77
CA GLY A 123 7.90 -15.54 12.39
C GLY A 123 8.01 -16.95 11.78
N LEU A 124 8.72 -17.11 10.67
CA LEU A 124 8.96 -18.44 10.07
C LEU A 124 9.84 -19.30 10.98
N LEU A 125 9.51 -20.59 11.05
CA LEU A 125 10.19 -21.50 11.97
C LEU A 125 11.63 -21.78 11.51
N GLN A 126 12.60 -21.36 12.31
CA GLN A 126 14.03 -21.50 12.03
C GLN A 126 14.45 -22.96 11.81
N GLU A 127 13.80 -23.91 12.49
CA GLU A 127 14.06 -25.35 12.32
C GLU A 127 13.74 -25.86 10.90
N HIS A 128 12.96 -25.10 10.13
CA HIS A 128 12.59 -25.40 8.75
C HIS A 128 13.32 -24.52 7.72
N GLU A 129 14.27 -23.69 8.16
CA GLU A 129 15.04 -22.85 7.25
C GLU A 129 15.71 -23.67 6.13
N GLY A 130 15.65 -23.15 4.90
CA GLY A 130 16.17 -23.83 3.72
C GLY A 130 15.29 -24.97 3.18
N THR A 131 14.12 -25.21 3.76
CA THR A 131 13.14 -26.18 3.28
C THR A 131 11.85 -25.49 2.84
N PRO A 132 10.97 -26.15 2.04
CA PRO A 132 9.66 -25.58 1.67
C PRO A 132 8.76 -25.24 2.88
N MET A 133 8.93 -25.91 4.02
CA MET A 133 8.18 -25.62 5.23
C MET A 133 8.63 -24.34 5.95
N GLY A 134 9.83 -23.86 5.66
CA GLY A 134 10.38 -22.61 6.17
C GLY A 134 10.16 -21.43 5.23
N GLN A 135 9.27 -21.55 4.26
CA GLN A 135 8.92 -20.48 3.31
C GLN A 135 7.50 -19.97 3.53
N ALA A 136 7.24 -18.74 3.07
CA ALA A 136 5.90 -18.18 3.04
C ALA A 136 4.95 -19.10 2.23
N VAL A 137 3.72 -19.28 2.73
CA VAL A 137 2.77 -20.20 2.12
C VAL A 137 2.26 -19.71 0.76
N SER A 138 2.10 -18.40 0.58
CA SER A 138 1.76 -17.75 -0.69
C SER A 138 2.01 -16.25 -0.64
N LEU A 139 2.08 -15.61 -1.80
CA LEU A 139 2.17 -14.14 -1.86
C LEU A 139 0.89 -13.46 -1.35
N GLY A 140 -0.27 -14.07 -1.54
CA GLY A 140 -1.53 -13.54 -1.02
C GLY A 140 -1.57 -13.50 0.50
N VAL A 141 -1.12 -14.56 1.18
CA VAL A 141 -1.00 -14.57 2.65
C VAL A 141 0.06 -13.59 3.12
N HIS A 142 1.18 -13.50 2.43
CA HIS A 142 2.26 -12.56 2.75
C HIS A 142 1.78 -11.11 2.68
N GLU A 143 1.10 -10.73 1.59
CA GLU A 143 0.51 -9.41 1.41
C GLU A 143 -0.65 -9.14 2.38
N SER A 144 -1.36 -10.17 2.84
CA SER A 144 -2.41 -9.99 3.85
C SER A 144 -1.88 -9.47 5.17
N GLN A 145 -0.64 -9.83 5.54
CA GLN A 145 0.03 -9.34 6.75
C GLN A 145 0.42 -7.86 6.61
N SER A 146 0.99 -7.48 5.47
CA SER A 146 1.33 -6.08 5.19
C SER A 146 0.08 -5.19 5.17
N ARG A 147 -0.97 -5.62 4.48
CA ARG A 147 -2.23 -4.88 4.39
C ARG A 147 -3.00 -4.79 5.71
N MET A 148 -2.92 -5.82 6.54
CA MET A 148 -3.49 -5.77 7.89
C MET A 148 -2.87 -4.63 8.70
N TRP A 149 -1.54 -4.52 8.74
CA TRP A 149 -0.87 -3.49 9.51
C TRP A 149 -1.03 -2.10 8.89
N GLU A 150 -0.85 -1.96 7.58
CA GLU A 150 -0.99 -0.68 6.87
C GLU A 150 -2.41 -0.13 6.94
N ASN A 151 -3.40 -0.92 6.51
CA ASN A 151 -4.76 -0.43 6.30
C ASN A 151 -5.67 -0.67 7.51
N MET A 152 -5.75 -1.91 8.03
CA MET A 152 -6.71 -2.21 9.09
C MET A 152 -6.29 -1.65 10.44
N VAL A 153 -4.99 -1.65 10.73
CA VAL A 153 -4.44 -1.11 11.99
C VAL A 153 -4.03 0.34 11.82
N GLY A 154 -3.10 0.65 10.92
CA GLY A 154 -2.46 1.96 10.82
C GLY A 154 -3.41 3.11 10.44
N ARG A 155 -4.45 2.81 9.67
CA ARG A 155 -5.47 3.79 9.28
C ARG A 155 -6.67 3.82 10.22
N SER A 156 -6.67 3.02 11.30
CA SER A 156 -7.77 2.98 12.26
C SER A 156 -7.79 4.23 13.16
N HIS A 157 -8.97 4.53 13.71
CA HIS A 157 -9.13 5.58 14.69
C HIS A 157 -8.35 5.27 15.99
N GLU A 158 -8.32 4.00 16.39
CA GLU A 158 -7.66 3.51 17.59
C GLU A 158 -6.14 3.66 17.51
N PHE A 159 -5.53 3.39 16.35
CA PHE A 159 -4.11 3.64 16.12
C PHE A 159 -3.78 5.12 16.34
N TRP A 160 -4.54 6.02 15.76
CA TRP A 160 -4.31 7.45 15.91
C TRP A 160 -4.67 7.98 17.29
N GLN A 161 -5.65 7.39 17.96
CA GLN A 161 -5.93 7.70 19.36
C GLN A 161 -4.75 7.35 20.27
N TYR A 162 -4.00 6.30 19.94
CA TYR A 162 -2.81 5.91 20.71
C TYR A 162 -1.58 6.77 20.35
N TYR A 163 -1.37 7.09 19.08
CA TYR A 163 -0.13 7.70 18.61
C TYR A 163 -0.16 9.21 18.38
N ILE A 164 -1.30 9.89 18.46
CA ILE A 164 -1.43 11.30 18.07
C ILE A 164 -0.51 12.22 18.88
N ASP A 165 -0.40 12.02 20.20
CA ASP A 165 0.43 12.87 21.06
C ASP A 165 1.91 12.70 20.72
N GLU A 166 2.33 11.49 20.42
CA GLU A 166 3.69 11.19 20.00
C GLU A 166 3.98 11.76 18.62
N PHE A 167 3.09 11.56 17.66
CA PHE A 167 3.19 12.16 16.33
C PHE A 167 3.33 13.68 16.41
N LYS A 168 2.50 14.35 17.19
CA LYS A 168 2.60 15.80 17.45
C LYS A 168 3.91 16.18 18.12
N SER A 169 4.45 15.38 19.01
CA SER A 169 5.75 15.64 19.65
C SER A 169 6.94 15.52 18.70
N CYS A 170 6.82 14.73 17.65
CA CYS A 170 7.83 14.61 16.59
C CYS A 170 7.85 15.85 15.68
N PHE A 171 6.72 16.53 15.50
CA PHE A 171 6.56 17.60 14.52
C PHE A 171 5.97 18.85 15.18
N ASP A 172 6.83 19.69 15.75
CA ASP A 172 6.49 20.88 16.57
C ASP A 172 5.63 21.93 15.85
N HIS A 173 5.59 21.90 14.51
CA HIS A 173 4.78 22.82 13.70
C HIS A 173 3.31 22.40 13.62
N LEU A 174 2.94 21.18 14.05
CA LEU A 174 1.56 20.73 14.00
C LEU A 174 0.67 21.53 14.98
N PRO A 175 -0.59 21.82 14.61
CA PRO A 175 -1.52 22.53 15.47
C PRO A 175 -1.71 21.81 16.79
N SER A 176 -1.69 22.56 17.89
CA SER A 176 -1.91 21.99 19.22
C SER A 176 -3.32 21.40 19.38
N ASP A 177 -4.29 21.92 18.63
CA ASP A 177 -5.69 21.49 18.59
C ASP A 177 -5.98 20.42 17.52
N LEU A 178 -4.96 19.94 16.78
CA LEU A 178 -5.12 18.80 15.87
C LEU A 178 -5.63 17.60 16.66
N ASP A 179 -6.85 17.17 16.37
CA ASP A 179 -7.50 16.06 17.07
C ASP A 179 -7.45 14.74 16.27
N VAL A 180 -7.78 13.65 16.96
CA VAL A 180 -7.78 12.29 16.38
C VAL A 180 -8.73 12.17 15.21
N ASN A 181 -9.92 12.80 15.27
CA ASN A 181 -10.90 12.68 14.18
C ASN A 181 -10.43 13.38 12.92
N THR A 182 -9.84 14.56 13.04
CA THR A 182 -9.25 15.30 11.91
C THR A 182 -8.13 14.48 11.28
N LEU A 183 -7.21 13.95 12.10
CA LEU A 183 -6.09 13.14 11.64
C LEU A 183 -6.54 11.83 10.98
N HIS A 184 -7.46 11.09 11.64
CA HIS A 184 -8.04 9.86 11.10
C HIS A 184 -8.74 10.08 9.74
N ARG A 185 -9.49 11.18 9.61
CA ARG A 185 -10.11 11.52 8.32
C ARG A 185 -9.08 11.88 7.24
N ALA A 186 -8.04 12.62 7.60
CA ALA A 186 -6.98 13.02 6.68
C ALA A 186 -6.22 11.81 6.11
N VAL A 187 -5.84 10.84 6.95
CA VAL A 187 -5.11 9.64 6.50
C VAL A 187 -5.98 8.68 5.69
N ASN A 188 -7.30 8.82 5.76
CA ASN A 188 -8.28 8.06 4.98
C ASN A 188 -8.90 8.87 3.83
N THR A 189 -8.22 9.92 3.38
CA THR A 189 -8.63 10.67 2.19
C THR A 189 -8.64 9.75 0.97
N VAL A 190 -9.75 9.76 0.22
CA VAL A 190 -9.89 9.00 -1.03
C VAL A 190 -9.67 9.96 -2.19
N GLN A 191 -8.59 9.74 -2.93
CA GLN A 191 -8.24 10.58 -4.08
C GLN A 191 -7.65 9.73 -5.21
N PRO A 192 -8.41 9.50 -6.30
CA PRO A 192 -7.88 8.82 -7.47
C PRO A 192 -6.58 9.47 -7.99
N SER A 193 -5.57 8.65 -8.25
CA SER A 193 -4.26 9.10 -8.71
C SER A 193 -3.75 8.22 -9.87
N LEU A 194 -2.64 8.60 -10.48
CA LEU A 194 -2.01 7.81 -11.55
C LEU A 194 -1.05 6.75 -11.02
N ILE A 195 -0.61 6.87 -9.76
CA ILE A 195 0.46 6.04 -9.20
C ILE A 195 -0.13 5.06 -8.17
N ARG A 196 -0.06 3.75 -8.49
CA ARG A 196 -0.59 2.69 -7.63
C ARG A 196 0.00 2.69 -6.22
N VAL A 197 1.31 2.80 -6.09
CA VAL A 197 2.00 2.71 -4.78
C VAL A 197 1.65 3.87 -3.84
N GLU A 198 1.10 4.97 -4.36
CA GLU A 198 0.66 6.13 -3.60
C GLU A 198 -0.86 6.17 -3.42
N SER A 199 -1.57 5.16 -3.93
CA SER A 199 -3.02 5.11 -3.89
C SER A 199 -3.55 4.84 -2.48
N ASP A 200 -4.67 5.47 -2.15
CA ASP A 200 -5.41 5.20 -0.92
C ASP A 200 -6.05 3.81 -0.92
N GLU A 201 -6.55 3.39 0.25
CA GLU A 201 -7.13 2.06 0.44
C GLU A 201 -8.28 1.74 -0.53
N ALA A 202 -9.14 2.73 -0.85
CA ALA A 202 -10.29 2.51 -1.72
C ALA A 202 -9.88 2.39 -3.19
N THR A 203 -8.90 3.18 -3.65
CA THR A 203 -8.49 3.21 -5.06
C THR A 203 -7.42 2.19 -5.42
N TYR A 204 -6.64 1.68 -4.46
CA TYR A 204 -5.54 0.74 -4.70
C TYR A 204 -5.98 -0.50 -5.49
N ASN A 205 -7.07 -1.14 -5.10
CA ASN A 205 -7.57 -2.35 -5.76
C ASN A 205 -8.00 -2.09 -7.21
N LEU A 206 -8.46 -0.88 -7.53
CA LEU A 206 -8.80 -0.51 -8.91
C LEU A 206 -7.57 -0.50 -9.81
N HIS A 207 -6.42 -0.03 -9.29
CA HIS A 207 -5.15 -0.13 -10.01
C HIS A 207 -4.69 -1.57 -10.27
N ILE A 208 -4.98 -2.49 -9.34
CA ILE A 208 -4.70 -3.92 -9.56
C ILE A 208 -5.60 -4.47 -10.66
N MET A 209 -6.89 -4.14 -10.63
CA MET A 209 -7.84 -4.63 -11.63
C MET A 209 -7.52 -4.13 -13.04
N VAL A 210 -7.11 -2.87 -13.20
CA VAL A 210 -6.63 -2.34 -14.49
C VAL A 210 -5.51 -3.21 -15.05
N ARG A 211 -4.50 -3.50 -14.22
CA ARG A 211 -3.35 -4.33 -14.62
C ARG A 211 -3.74 -5.76 -14.94
N TYR A 212 -4.54 -6.37 -14.07
CA TYR A 212 -5.02 -7.74 -14.25
C TYR A 212 -5.78 -7.92 -15.56
N GLU A 213 -6.71 -7.03 -15.88
CA GLU A 213 -7.51 -7.13 -17.09
C GLU A 213 -6.68 -6.94 -18.34
N ILE A 214 -5.76 -5.96 -18.35
CA ILE A 214 -4.89 -5.70 -19.50
C ILE A 214 -3.91 -6.85 -19.70
N GLU A 215 -3.27 -7.33 -18.64
CA GLU A 215 -2.30 -8.42 -18.70
C GLU A 215 -2.95 -9.73 -19.19
N LYS A 216 -4.16 -10.03 -18.67
CA LYS A 216 -4.96 -11.16 -19.14
C LYS A 216 -5.26 -11.07 -20.65
N GLN A 217 -5.62 -9.90 -21.17
CA GLN A 217 -5.89 -9.70 -22.59
C GLN A 217 -4.62 -9.83 -23.44
N LEU A 218 -3.49 -9.31 -22.97
CA LEU A 218 -2.20 -9.42 -23.65
C LEU A 218 -1.73 -10.88 -23.75
N VAL A 219 -1.71 -11.59 -22.64
CA VAL A 219 -1.24 -12.99 -22.59
C VAL A 219 -2.11 -13.91 -23.43
N ASN A 220 -3.42 -13.65 -23.49
CA ASN A 220 -4.35 -14.40 -24.33
C ASN A 220 -4.33 -13.97 -25.80
N GLY A 221 -3.52 -12.96 -26.17
CA GLY A 221 -3.38 -12.47 -27.54
C GLY A 221 -4.59 -11.69 -28.07
N ASN A 222 -5.48 -11.23 -27.21
CA ASN A 222 -6.68 -10.48 -27.56
C ASN A 222 -6.38 -9.01 -27.92
N ILE A 223 -5.30 -8.45 -27.36
CA ILE A 223 -4.77 -7.13 -27.69
C ILE A 223 -3.27 -7.23 -28.01
N LYS A 224 -2.74 -6.26 -28.74
CA LYS A 224 -1.31 -6.17 -29.06
C LYS A 224 -0.62 -5.18 -28.15
N VAL A 225 0.68 -5.31 -28.00
CA VAL A 225 1.49 -4.35 -27.21
C VAL A 225 1.31 -2.91 -27.72
N GLY A 226 1.15 -2.71 -29.03
CA GLY A 226 0.90 -1.37 -29.61
C GLY A 226 -0.42 -0.72 -29.19
N ASP A 227 -1.39 -1.52 -28.73
CA ASP A 227 -2.71 -1.03 -28.30
C ASP A 227 -2.74 -0.68 -26.80
N LEU A 228 -1.65 -1.01 -26.07
CA LEU A 228 -1.56 -0.83 -24.60
C LEU A 228 -1.88 0.59 -24.09
N PRO A 229 -1.34 1.67 -24.71
CA PRO A 229 -1.63 3.02 -24.22
C PRO A 229 -3.13 3.35 -24.25
N GLU A 230 -3.83 2.96 -25.30
CA GLU A 230 -5.26 3.19 -25.44
C GLU A 230 -6.06 2.38 -24.41
N PHE A 231 -5.76 1.08 -24.28
CA PHE A 231 -6.41 0.23 -23.27
C PHE A 231 -6.16 0.70 -21.84
N TRP A 232 -4.92 1.09 -21.53
CA TRP A 232 -4.57 1.63 -20.23
C TRP A 232 -5.37 2.88 -19.90
N ASN A 233 -5.35 3.88 -20.79
CA ASN A 233 -6.06 5.13 -20.59
C ASN A 233 -7.58 4.91 -20.43
N SER A 234 -8.16 4.04 -21.26
CA SER A 234 -9.57 3.69 -21.17
C SER A 234 -9.94 3.06 -19.82
N LYS A 235 -9.08 2.14 -19.30
CA LYS A 235 -9.32 1.48 -18.02
C LYS A 235 -9.09 2.40 -16.82
N MET A 236 -8.09 3.27 -16.89
CA MET A 236 -7.86 4.29 -15.86
C MET A 236 -9.02 5.27 -15.76
N GLU A 237 -9.55 5.72 -16.89
CA GLU A 237 -10.75 6.58 -16.94
C GLU A 237 -12.00 5.84 -16.41
N GLU A 238 -12.23 4.60 -16.86
CA GLU A 238 -13.40 3.79 -16.48
C GLU A 238 -13.43 3.53 -14.96
N TYR A 239 -12.29 3.20 -14.33
CA TYR A 239 -12.24 2.73 -12.94
C TYR A 239 -11.91 3.83 -11.93
N LEU A 240 -11.06 4.76 -12.31
CA LEU A 240 -10.52 5.79 -11.41
C LEU A 240 -10.99 7.21 -11.80
N GLY A 241 -11.59 7.38 -12.98
CA GLY A 241 -11.98 8.70 -13.46
C GLY A 241 -10.81 9.62 -13.80
N VAL A 242 -9.61 9.06 -14.03
CA VAL A 242 -8.39 9.82 -14.35
C VAL A 242 -7.79 9.33 -15.66
N THR A 243 -7.37 10.28 -16.50
CA THR A 243 -6.71 9.98 -17.78
C THR A 243 -5.26 10.45 -17.73
N PRO A 244 -4.28 9.56 -17.93
CA PRO A 244 -2.88 9.97 -18.02
C PRO A 244 -2.66 10.99 -19.16
N PRO A 245 -1.88 12.06 -18.94
CA PRO A 245 -1.65 13.10 -19.97
C PRO A 245 -0.73 12.64 -21.11
N ASN A 246 0.03 11.58 -20.90
CA ASN A 246 0.92 10.94 -21.87
C ASN A 246 1.34 9.55 -21.37
N ASP A 247 2.00 8.77 -22.24
CA ASP A 247 2.41 7.39 -21.92
C ASP A 247 3.42 7.28 -20.78
N THR A 248 4.29 8.30 -20.60
CA THR A 248 5.26 8.35 -19.49
C THR A 248 4.58 8.50 -18.11
N LYS A 249 3.40 9.11 -18.07
CA LYS A 249 2.58 9.23 -16.86
C LYS A 249 1.48 8.16 -16.80
N GLY A 250 1.42 7.29 -17.80
CA GLY A 250 0.43 6.24 -17.94
C GLY A 250 1.07 4.84 -17.93
N VAL A 251 1.11 4.21 -19.11
CA VAL A 251 1.50 2.81 -19.30
C VAL A 251 3.01 2.56 -19.24
N LEU A 252 3.85 3.59 -19.43
CA LEU A 252 5.30 3.55 -19.31
C LEU A 252 5.73 4.05 -17.93
#